data_1e83758027425a9a2f82c0e17f459863
#
_entry.id   1e83758027425a9a2f82c0e17f459863
#
_cell.length_a   1.000
_cell.length_b   1.000
_cell.length_c   1.000
_cell.angle_alpha   90.00
_cell.angle_beta   90.00
_cell.angle_gamma   90.00
#
_symmetry.space_group_name_H-M   'P 1'
#
loop_
_entity.id
_entity.type
_entity.pdbx_description
1 polymer ?
#
loop_
_entity_poly.entity_id
_entity_poly.type
_entity_poly.pdbx_seq_one_letter_code
_entity_poly.pdbx_strand_id
1 'polypeptide(L)'
;MNKFSALVLAVLSGSAAAQTPATNPMPDGSRDMYAGLGLVSAARYEGAEHSRRRALPLLQVQWSNGVFVSGMNAGMHLSQDPTLEYGPLAELQPRRDESGDSGGVDGLTARYSIVAMPMAASSSNRLLGVSPVSTRLLGGGFLNYYLAPEWRLTSSLLYGAGNNRHGARVDLGLQRLALQVGAHHRVSVSAGLSFANADYNAAFFGVDEFDSLRSGKPVYRPGSGLKDGHLGLRWNWDLTPSWMLTTNLQVKRLAGDARRSPLVERPTNTAVSAAFAYRF
;
A
#
# COMPACT_ATOMS: atom_id res chain seq x y z
N MET A 1 22.75 13.12 15.78
CA MET A 1 21.79 12.27 16.52
C MET A 1 20.41 12.81 16.20
N ASN A 2 19.68 12.10 15.36
CA ASN A 2 18.46 12.61 14.73
C ASN A 2 17.26 12.51 15.68
N LYS A 3 16.62 13.64 15.93
CA LYS A 3 15.42 13.77 16.78
C LYS A 3 14.20 12.94 16.29
N PHE A 4 14.26 12.37 15.09
CA PHE A 4 13.23 11.47 14.53
C PHE A 4 13.26 10.05 15.11
N SER A 5 14.40 9.57 15.59
CA SER A 5 14.51 8.24 16.21
C SER A 5 13.82 8.18 17.58
N ALA A 6 13.71 9.31 18.26
CA ALA A 6 13.08 9.39 19.57
C ALA A 6 11.53 9.37 19.48
N LEU A 7 10.96 9.84 18.36
CA LEU A 7 9.51 9.87 18.17
C LEU A 7 8.90 8.49 17.94
N VAL A 8 9.63 7.62 17.24
CA VAL A 8 9.19 6.23 16.99
C VAL A 8 9.24 5.39 18.26
N LEU A 9 10.22 5.62 19.15
CA LEU A 9 10.32 4.90 20.41
C LEU A 9 9.27 5.35 21.46
N ALA A 10 8.88 6.62 21.43
CA ALA A 10 7.89 7.15 22.37
C ALA A 10 6.46 6.64 22.11
N VAL A 11 6.15 6.24 20.88
CA VAL A 11 4.86 5.65 20.54
C VAL A 11 4.75 4.20 21.03
N LEU A 12 5.87 3.51 21.24
CA LEU A 12 5.90 2.12 21.71
C LEU A 12 5.88 1.99 23.24
N SER A 13 6.09 3.07 23.99
CA SER A 13 6.12 3.04 25.46
C SER A 13 4.79 3.37 26.15
N GLY A 14 3.71 3.55 25.38
CA GLY A 14 2.36 3.62 25.93
C GLY A 14 1.92 2.25 26.42
N SER A 15 1.66 2.10 27.72
CA SER A 15 1.17 0.92 28.40
C SER A 15 0.17 0.15 27.53
N ALA A 16 0.53 -1.05 27.10
CA ALA A 16 -0.35 -2.00 26.45
C ALA A 16 -1.38 -2.55 27.49
N ALA A 17 -2.33 -1.70 27.87
CA ALA A 17 -3.58 -2.21 28.36
C ALA A 17 -4.23 -2.89 27.16
N ALA A 18 -4.46 -4.19 27.23
CA ALA A 18 -5.22 -4.96 26.24
C ALA A 18 -6.62 -4.35 26.16
N GLN A 19 -6.78 -3.34 25.34
CA GLN A 19 -8.07 -2.70 25.09
C GLN A 19 -8.74 -3.51 23.99
N THR A 20 -9.96 -3.91 24.24
CA THR A 20 -10.84 -4.49 23.22
C THR A 20 -10.81 -3.56 22.00
N PRO A 21 -10.42 -4.07 20.82
CA PRO A 21 -10.34 -3.25 19.62
C PRO A 21 -11.68 -2.55 19.38
N ALA A 22 -11.63 -1.33 18.87
CA ALA A 22 -12.82 -0.64 18.41
C ALA A 22 -13.61 -1.55 17.45
N THR A 23 -14.91 -1.32 17.33
CA THR A 23 -15.86 -2.15 16.57
C THR A 23 -15.48 -2.29 15.09
N ASN A 24 -14.70 -1.34 14.57
CA ASN A 24 -14.37 -1.22 13.15
C ASN A 24 -13.15 -2.08 12.78
N PRO A 25 -13.22 -2.90 11.73
CA PRO A 25 -12.07 -3.64 11.24
C PRO A 25 -11.04 -2.71 10.60
N MET A 26 -9.79 -3.13 10.68
CA MET A 26 -8.65 -2.47 10.06
C MET A 26 -8.73 -2.52 8.51
N PRO A 27 -7.89 -1.77 7.80
CA PRO A 27 -7.87 -1.81 6.32
C PRO A 27 -7.71 -3.21 5.74
N ASP A 28 -7.05 -4.13 6.46
CA ASP A 28 -6.94 -5.53 6.04
C ASP A 28 -8.19 -6.39 6.28
N GLY A 29 -9.25 -5.82 6.86
CA GLY A 29 -10.49 -6.50 7.18
C GLY A 29 -10.44 -7.36 8.43
N SER A 30 -9.34 -7.39 9.18
CA SER A 30 -9.20 -8.03 10.47
C SER A 30 -9.39 -7.04 11.63
N ARG A 31 -9.44 -7.54 12.84
CA ARG A 31 -9.41 -6.73 14.07
C ARG A 31 -8.13 -6.97 14.87
N ASP A 32 -7.19 -7.67 14.26
CA ASP A 32 -5.95 -8.03 14.93
C ASP A 32 -4.99 -6.85 14.98
N MET A 33 -4.43 -6.60 16.14
CA MET A 33 -3.25 -5.76 16.29
C MET A 33 -2.02 -6.64 16.31
N TYR A 34 -1.03 -6.31 15.48
CA TYR A 34 0.16 -7.13 15.35
C TYR A 34 1.39 -6.34 14.91
N ALA A 35 2.54 -6.86 15.29
CA ALA A 35 3.84 -6.40 14.78
C ALA A 35 4.66 -7.60 14.33
N GLY A 36 5.44 -7.46 13.25
CA GLY A 36 6.19 -8.57 12.71
C GLY A 36 7.18 -8.21 11.63
N LEU A 37 7.72 -9.24 10.99
CA LEU A 37 8.64 -9.13 9.85
C LEU A 37 8.12 -9.99 8.71
N GLY A 38 8.20 -9.46 7.50
CA GLY A 38 7.76 -10.14 6.31
C GLY A 38 8.72 -10.03 5.13
N LEU A 39 8.51 -10.94 4.19
CA LEU A 39 9.15 -10.93 2.88
C LEU A 39 8.12 -10.57 1.84
N VAL A 40 8.47 -9.66 0.93
CA VAL A 40 7.62 -9.22 -0.19
C VAL A 40 8.37 -9.45 -1.49
N SER A 41 7.70 -10.05 -2.45
CA SER A 41 8.10 -10.11 -3.85
C SER A 41 7.08 -9.34 -4.67
N ALA A 42 7.48 -8.20 -5.22
CA ALA A 42 6.61 -7.32 -6.01
C ALA A 42 7.39 -6.73 -7.19
N ALA A 43 6.68 -6.21 -8.18
CA ALA A 43 7.28 -5.47 -9.28
C ALA A 43 8.13 -4.31 -8.74
N ARG A 44 9.24 -4.01 -9.40
CA ARG A 44 10.18 -2.94 -8.99
C ARG A 44 9.49 -1.58 -8.95
N TYR A 45 8.59 -1.33 -9.90
CA TYR A 45 7.67 -0.19 -9.98
C TYR A 45 6.38 -0.64 -10.67
N GLU A 46 5.32 0.16 -10.63
CA GLU A 46 4.07 -0.15 -11.32
C GLU A 46 4.29 -0.23 -12.84
N GLY A 47 4.09 -1.41 -13.41
CA GLY A 47 4.33 -1.68 -14.82
C GLY A 47 5.71 -2.27 -15.14
N ALA A 48 6.56 -2.56 -14.15
CA ALA A 48 7.82 -3.25 -14.37
C ALA A 48 7.60 -4.74 -14.70
N GLU A 49 8.46 -5.30 -15.56
CA GLU A 49 8.49 -6.74 -15.85
C GLU A 49 9.13 -7.52 -14.71
N HIS A 50 10.19 -6.96 -14.13
CA HIS A 50 10.99 -7.63 -13.11
C HIS A 50 10.49 -7.34 -11.70
N SER A 51 10.43 -8.41 -10.88
CA SER A 51 10.10 -8.33 -9.47
C SER A 51 11.34 -8.15 -8.60
N ARG A 52 11.15 -7.55 -7.43
CA ARG A 52 12.17 -7.41 -6.39
C ARG A 52 11.67 -8.03 -5.09
N ARG A 53 12.58 -8.68 -4.35
CA ARG A 53 12.33 -9.22 -3.02
C ARG A 53 12.87 -8.28 -1.95
N ARG A 54 12.09 -8.07 -0.89
CA ARG A 54 12.46 -7.21 0.23
C ARG A 54 11.98 -7.82 1.54
N ALA A 55 12.77 -7.63 2.61
CA ALA A 55 12.31 -7.83 3.98
C ALA A 55 11.78 -6.51 4.53
N LEU A 56 10.59 -6.54 5.13
CA LEU A 56 9.90 -5.36 5.60
C LEU A 56 9.30 -5.61 6.98
N PRO A 57 9.34 -4.63 7.88
CA PRO A 57 8.54 -4.67 9.10
C PRO A 57 7.05 -4.56 8.76
N LEU A 58 6.24 -5.25 9.52
CA LEU A 58 4.80 -5.22 9.46
C LEU A 58 4.27 -4.68 10.78
N LEU A 59 3.39 -3.70 10.71
CA LEU A 59 2.75 -3.11 11.88
C LEU A 59 1.28 -2.83 11.56
N GLN A 60 0.40 -3.29 12.45
CA GLN A 60 -1.00 -2.92 12.45
C GLN A 60 -1.44 -2.70 13.89
N VAL A 61 -1.87 -1.50 14.20
CA VAL A 61 -2.29 -1.08 15.55
C VAL A 61 -3.49 -0.15 15.43
N GLN A 62 -4.43 -0.31 16.34
CA GLN A 62 -5.55 0.63 16.51
C GLN A 62 -5.69 0.98 17.99
N TRP A 63 -5.84 2.25 18.29
CA TRP A 63 -6.07 2.74 19.65
C TRP A 63 -7.56 2.90 19.93
N SER A 64 -7.90 2.96 21.20
CA SER A 64 -9.30 3.11 21.66
C SER A 64 -9.99 4.41 21.21
N ASN A 65 -9.20 5.43 20.89
CA ASN A 65 -9.69 6.72 20.34
C ASN A 65 -9.98 6.66 18.83
N GLY A 66 -9.87 5.48 18.19
CA GLY A 66 -10.12 5.27 16.76
C GLY A 66 -8.92 5.54 15.86
N VAL A 67 -7.81 6.06 16.37
CA VAL A 67 -6.58 6.24 15.59
C VAL A 67 -6.02 4.86 15.23
N PHE A 68 -5.58 4.70 13.99
CA PHE A 68 -4.93 3.46 13.56
C PHE A 68 -3.68 3.72 12.71
N VAL A 69 -2.78 2.75 12.73
CA VAL A 69 -1.65 2.63 11.80
C VAL A 69 -1.68 1.25 11.20
N SER A 70 -1.62 1.15 9.88
CA SER A 70 -1.58 -0.11 9.14
C SER A 70 -0.61 0.01 7.97
N GLY A 71 0.58 -0.59 8.11
CA GLY A 71 1.64 -0.47 7.12
C GLY A 71 2.09 0.98 6.93
N MET A 72 1.86 1.54 5.73
CA MET A 72 2.19 2.95 5.41
C MET A 72 1.00 3.90 5.53
N ASN A 73 -0.12 3.40 5.98
CA ASN A 73 -1.32 4.18 6.21
C ASN A 73 -1.47 4.50 7.69
N ALA A 74 -1.94 5.70 7.97
CA ALA A 74 -2.39 6.13 9.29
C ALA A 74 -3.72 6.87 9.13
N GLY A 75 -4.65 6.64 10.04
CA GLY A 75 -5.96 7.27 9.96
C GLY A 75 -6.68 7.27 11.30
N MET A 76 -7.92 7.72 11.28
CA MET A 76 -8.75 7.72 12.46
C MET A 76 -10.20 7.40 12.08
N HIS A 77 -10.80 6.44 12.76
CA HIS A 77 -12.24 6.19 12.67
C HIS A 77 -13.02 7.24 13.46
N LEU A 78 -13.86 7.99 12.76
CA LEU A 78 -14.71 9.03 13.37
C LEU A 78 -16.15 8.55 13.57
N SER A 79 -16.59 7.53 12.83
CA SER A 79 -17.93 6.99 12.92
C SER A 79 -18.09 6.07 14.13
N GLN A 80 -19.27 6.14 14.73
CA GLN A 80 -19.75 5.17 15.73
C GLN A 80 -20.86 4.27 15.15
N ASP A 81 -21.25 4.48 13.91
CA ASP A 81 -22.25 3.68 13.21
C ASP A 81 -21.62 2.34 12.77
N PRO A 82 -22.23 1.18 13.08
CA PRO A 82 -21.69 -0.11 12.71
C PRO A 82 -21.74 -0.38 11.19
N THR A 83 -22.52 0.39 10.43
CA THR A 83 -22.68 0.22 8.98
C THR A 83 -21.84 1.18 8.16
N LEU A 84 -21.36 2.27 8.75
CA LEU A 84 -20.63 3.32 8.07
C LEU A 84 -19.35 3.66 8.83
N GLU A 85 -18.21 3.55 8.15
CA GLU A 85 -16.91 3.99 8.66
C GLU A 85 -16.40 5.14 7.82
N TYR A 86 -15.91 6.19 8.46
CA TYR A 86 -15.24 7.28 7.77
C TYR A 86 -14.22 7.97 8.66
N GLY A 87 -13.31 8.68 8.03
CA GLY A 87 -12.33 9.46 8.75
C GLY A 87 -11.19 9.98 7.88
N PRO A 88 -10.28 10.74 8.49
CA PRO A 88 -9.07 11.18 7.83
C PRO A 88 -8.13 10.01 7.59
N LEU A 89 -7.40 10.09 6.48
CA LEU A 89 -6.40 9.11 6.07
C LEU A 89 -5.13 9.83 5.63
N ALA A 90 -4.00 9.34 6.07
CA ALA A 90 -2.69 9.72 5.59
C ALA A 90 -1.97 8.48 5.05
N GLU A 91 -1.26 8.62 3.93
CA GLU A 91 -0.47 7.57 3.32
C GLU A 91 0.94 8.06 3.02
N LEU A 92 1.93 7.28 3.35
CA LEU A 92 3.29 7.56 2.96
C LEU A 92 3.55 6.96 1.56
N GLN A 93 3.57 7.82 0.53
CA GLN A 93 3.97 7.43 -0.82
C GLN A 93 5.48 7.24 -0.86
N PRO A 94 5.98 6.04 -1.21
CA PRO A 94 7.41 5.82 -1.35
C PRO A 94 7.96 6.52 -2.59
N ARG A 95 9.27 6.78 -2.57
CA ARG A 95 9.95 7.34 -3.75
C ARG A 95 10.03 6.28 -4.87
N ARG A 96 10.11 6.72 -6.10
CA ARG A 96 10.55 5.94 -7.25
C ARG A 96 11.82 6.59 -7.81
N ASP A 97 12.91 5.87 -7.87
CA ASP A 97 14.13 6.31 -8.54
C ASP A 97 14.37 5.61 -9.87
N GLU A 98 15.46 5.95 -10.53
CA GLU A 98 15.86 5.36 -11.81
C GLU A 98 16.09 3.84 -11.71
N SER A 99 16.40 3.32 -10.52
CA SER A 99 16.54 1.88 -10.31
C SER A 99 15.20 1.15 -10.21
N GLY A 100 14.08 1.89 -10.23
CA GLY A 100 12.75 1.36 -10.02
C GLY A 100 12.49 1.00 -8.56
N ASP A 101 13.13 1.71 -7.63
CA ASP A 101 12.86 1.50 -6.21
C ASP A 101 11.54 2.17 -5.82
N SER A 102 10.44 1.54 -6.18
CA SER A 102 9.12 1.85 -5.65
C SER A 102 8.82 0.87 -4.53
N GLY A 103 8.85 1.33 -3.30
CA GLY A 103 8.35 0.54 -2.20
C GLY A 103 6.83 0.56 -2.21
N GLY A 104 6.17 -0.56 -2.16
CA GLY A 104 4.76 -0.53 -1.86
C GLY A 104 3.95 -1.70 -2.39
N VAL A 105 3.57 -2.54 -1.49
CA VAL A 105 2.37 -3.37 -1.56
C VAL A 105 1.47 -2.90 -0.43
N ASP A 106 0.18 -2.69 -0.70
CA ASP A 106 -0.79 -2.32 0.34
C ASP A 106 -0.67 -3.28 1.54
N GLY A 107 -0.40 -2.72 2.71
CA GLY A 107 -0.27 -3.43 3.97
C GLY A 107 1.14 -3.89 4.36
N LEU A 108 2.14 -3.78 3.49
CA LEU A 108 3.52 -4.17 3.80
C LEU A 108 4.51 -3.21 3.13
N THR A 109 4.74 -2.07 3.74
CA THR A 109 5.74 -1.15 3.21
C THR A 109 6.39 -0.37 4.34
N ALA A 110 7.65 -0.64 4.58
CA ALA A 110 8.52 0.26 5.31
C ALA A 110 9.86 0.35 4.59
N ARG A 111 10.41 1.53 4.61
CA ARG A 111 11.61 1.92 3.87
C ARG A 111 12.91 1.65 4.60
N TYR A 112 12.88 0.91 5.68
CA TYR A 112 14.10 0.53 6.38
C TYR A 112 14.48 -0.89 6.00
N SER A 113 15.18 -1.02 4.86
CA SER A 113 15.99 -2.19 4.56
C SER A 113 17.16 -2.20 5.53
N ILE A 114 17.09 -3.01 6.57
CA ILE A 114 18.23 -3.22 7.50
C ILE A 114 19.31 -4.06 6.84
N VAL A 115 18.97 -4.79 5.78
CA VAL A 115 19.96 -5.58 5.01
C VAL A 115 19.57 -5.58 3.53
N ALA A 116 20.10 -4.66 2.76
CA ALA A 116 20.15 -4.79 1.32
C ALA A 116 21.36 -5.65 0.95
N MET A 117 21.16 -6.92 0.71
CA MET A 117 22.17 -7.67 -0.06
C MET A 117 22.04 -7.24 -1.52
N PRO A 118 23.09 -6.69 -2.13
CA PRO A 118 23.10 -6.38 -3.55
C PRO A 118 23.22 -7.69 -4.31
N MET A 119 22.10 -8.23 -4.79
CA MET A 119 22.16 -9.20 -5.86
C MET A 119 22.20 -8.48 -7.19
N ALA A 120 23.20 -8.83 -8.00
CA ALA A 120 23.54 -8.22 -9.27
C ALA A 120 22.32 -7.88 -10.13
N ALA A 121 22.21 -6.60 -10.45
CA ALA A 121 21.21 -6.10 -11.37
C ALA A 121 21.76 -6.19 -12.79
N SER A 122 21.39 -7.20 -13.52
CA SER A 122 21.38 -7.16 -14.97
C SER A 122 19.93 -7.03 -15.41
N SER A 123 19.49 -5.85 -15.77
CA SER A 123 18.21 -5.69 -16.45
C SER A 123 18.15 -4.33 -17.13
N SER A 124 17.59 -4.31 -18.31
CA SER A 124 17.19 -3.09 -19.01
C SER A 124 16.43 -2.20 -18.02
N ASN A 125 17.04 -1.09 -17.62
CA ASN A 125 16.43 -0.18 -16.67
C ASN A 125 15.55 0.80 -17.43
N ARG A 126 14.27 0.50 -17.52
CA ARG A 126 13.28 1.30 -18.26
C ARG A 126 13.13 2.72 -17.71
N LEU A 127 13.50 2.94 -16.46
CA LEU A 127 13.44 4.25 -15.79
C LEU A 127 14.76 5.04 -15.90
N LEU A 128 15.78 4.52 -16.56
CA LEU A 128 17.04 5.24 -16.72
C LEU A 128 16.80 6.55 -17.48
N GLY A 129 17.30 7.66 -16.92
CA GLY A 129 17.10 8.98 -17.44
C GLY A 129 15.72 9.60 -17.17
N VAL A 130 14.84 8.92 -16.43
CA VAL A 130 13.54 9.46 -16.02
C VAL A 130 13.65 10.08 -14.63
N SER A 131 13.04 11.23 -14.46
CA SER A 131 13.08 11.96 -13.17
C SER A 131 12.53 11.14 -12.02
N PRO A 132 13.22 11.14 -10.86
CA PRO A 132 12.77 10.41 -9.68
C PRO A 132 11.54 11.07 -9.06
N VAL A 133 10.66 10.26 -8.49
CA VAL A 133 9.55 10.71 -7.64
C VAL A 133 9.97 10.62 -6.18
N SER A 134 9.88 11.73 -5.45
CA SER A 134 10.28 11.80 -4.04
C SER A 134 9.24 11.12 -3.13
N THR A 135 9.69 10.68 -1.94
CA THR A 135 8.77 10.26 -0.87
C THR A 135 7.88 11.43 -0.45
N ARG A 136 6.57 11.18 -0.32
CA ARG A 136 5.57 12.18 0.07
C ARG A 136 4.61 11.61 1.09
N LEU A 137 4.13 12.46 1.97
CA LEU A 137 2.95 12.18 2.78
C LEU A 137 1.74 12.72 2.03
N LEU A 138 0.80 11.84 1.71
CA LEU A 138 -0.49 12.16 1.13
C LEU A 138 -1.49 12.33 2.26
N GLY A 139 -2.42 13.25 2.08
CA GLY A 139 -3.53 13.47 3.00
C GLY A 139 -4.87 13.30 2.30
N GLY A 140 -5.86 12.85 3.04
CA GLY A 140 -7.19 12.67 2.50
C GLY A 140 -8.15 12.04 3.49
N GLY A 141 -9.06 11.21 3.00
CA GLY A 141 -10.03 10.53 3.82
C GLY A 141 -10.49 9.21 3.23
N PHE A 142 -11.18 8.45 4.04
CA PHE A 142 -11.84 7.21 3.65
C PHE A 142 -13.30 7.21 4.08
N LEU A 143 -14.09 6.44 3.34
CA LEU A 143 -15.48 6.13 3.65
C LEU A 143 -15.76 4.70 3.24
N ASN A 144 -16.13 3.86 4.20
CA ASN A 144 -16.47 2.46 3.97
C ASN A 144 -17.91 2.22 4.38
N TYR A 145 -18.61 1.38 3.64
CA TYR A 145 -20.01 1.02 3.91
C TYR A 145 -20.17 -0.49 3.96
N TYR A 146 -20.84 -1.00 5.00
CA TYR A 146 -21.11 -2.43 5.15
C TYR A 146 -22.42 -2.80 4.47
N LEU A 147 -22.34 -3.56 3.38
CA LEU A 147 -23.49 -4.16 2.71
C LEU A 147 -24.09 -5.31 3.54
N ALA A 148 -23.23 -6.00 4.25
CA ALA A 148 -23.53 -7.09 5.18
C ALA A 148 -22.36 -7.21 6.16
N PRO A 149 -22.49 -7.93 7.29
CA PRO A 149 -21.41 -8.07 8.28
C PRO A 149 -20.09 -8.57 7.70
N GLU A 150 -20.13 -9.34 6.60
CA GLU A 150 -18.96 -9.90 5.93
C GLU A 150 -18.52 -9.12 4.68
N TRP A 151 -19.30 -8.15 4.21
CA TRP A 151 -19.04 -7.43 2.98
C TRP A 151 -18.94 -5.94 3.20
N ARG A 152 -17.83 -5.35 2.82
CA ARG A 152 -17.52 -3.94 2.96
C ARG A 152 -17.20 -3.32 1.59
N LEU A 153 -17.92 -2.28 1.23
CA LEU A 153 -17.48 -1.34 0.21
C LEU A 153 -16.42 -0.42 0.82
N THR A 154 -15.33 -0.22 0.15
CA THR A 154 -14.25 0.66 0.59
C THR A 154 -14.08 1.79 -0.40
N SER A 155 -13.84 3.00 0.10
CA SER A 155 -13.46 4.14 -0.73
C SER A 155 -12.43 4.99 0.00
N SER A 156 -11.49 5.55 -0.76
CA SER A 156 -10.56 6.55 -0.24
C SER A 156 -10.22 7.59 -1.31
N LEU A 157 -9.93 8.78 -0.85
CA LEU A 157 -9.39 9.88 -1.64
C LEU A 157 -8.09 10.33 -0.98
N LEU A 158 -7.00 10.36 -1.74
CA LEU A 158 -5.70 10.84 -1.30
C LEU A 158 -5.17 11.90 -2.25
N TYR A 159 -4.59 12.95 -1.69
CA TYR A 159 -4.02 14.09 -2.41
C TYR A 159 -2.60 14.39 -1.92
N GLY A 160 -1.74 14.94 -2.79
CA GLY A 160 -0.38 15.32 -2.48
C GLY A 160 0.68 14.46 -3.16
N ALA A 161 0.30 13.58 -4.09
CA ALA A 161 1.21 12.71 -4.81
C ALA A 161 2.07 13.46 -5.85
N GLY A 162 3.19 12.84 -6.22
CA GLY A 162 4.15 13.40 -7.17
C GLY A 162 5.02 14.51 -6.61
N ASN A 163 5.96 14.98 -7.41
CA ASN A 163 6.90 16.03 -6.99
C ASN A 163 6.23 17.41 -6.88
N ASN A 164 5.23 17.68 -7.70
CA ASN A 164 4.42 18.91 -7.67
C ASN A 164 3.36 18.91 -6.56
N ARG A 165 3.11 17.76 -5.89
CA ARG A 165 2.09 17.57 -4.84
C ARG A 165 0.64 17.77 -5.28
N HIS A 166 0.35 17.79 -6.58
CA HIS A 166 -1.00 17.95 -7.09
C HIS A 166 -1.65 16.62 -7.51
N GLY A 167 -0.91 15.52 -7.39
CA GLY A 167 -1.43 14.20 -7.69
C GLY A 167 -2.53 13.79 -6.71
N ALA A 168 -3.66 13.34 -7.27
CA ALA A 168 -4.81 12.82 -6.54
C ALA A 168 -5.11 11.40 -6.99
N ARG A 169 -5.53 10.55 -6.03
CA ARG A 169 -5.98 9.18 -6.29
C ARG A 169 -7.27 8.90 -5.53
N VAL A 170 -8.21 8.27 -6.21
CA VAL A 170 -9.43 7.72 -5.64
C VAL A 170 -9.39 6.21 -5.79
N ASP A 171 -9.54 5.50 -4.69
CA ASP A 171 -9.64 4.04 -4.69
C ASP A 171 -11.06 3.64 -4.30
N LEU A 172 -11.66 2.73 -5.06
CA LEU A 172 -12.95 2.14 -4.79
C LEU A 172 -12.80 0.63 -4.75
N GLY A 173 -13.38 -0.03 -3.76
CA GLY A 173 -13.22 -1.46 -3.60
C GLY A 173 -14.42 -2.15 -2.96
N LEU A 174 -14.45 -3.46 -3.16
CA LEU A 174 -15.31 -4.39 -2.45
C LEU A 174 -14.42 -5.39 -1.73
N GLN A 175 -14.66 -5.58 -0.45
CA GLN A 175 -13.92 -6.50 0.38
C GLN A 175 -14.87 -7.47 1.07
N ARG A 176 -14.58 -8.76 0.96
CA ARG A 176 -15.11 -9.77 1.86
C ARG A 176 -14.17 -9.88 3.06
N LEU A 177 -14.70 -9.58 4.22
CA LEU A 177 -13.97 -9.64 5.48
C LEU A 177 -13.63 -11.09 5.86
N ALA A 178 -12.77 -11.25 6.83
CA ALA A 178 -12.16 -12.51 7.25
C ALA A 178 -13.15 -13.68 7.32
N LEU A 179 -13.17 -14.51 6.29
CA LEU A 179 -13.88 -15.77 6.26
C LEU A 179 -13.11 -16.80 7.10
N GLN A 180 -13.77 -17.32 8.14
CA GLN A 180 -13.18 -18.38 8.94
C GLN A 180 -13.20 -19.70 8.16
N VAL A 181 -12.02 -20.30 7.95
CA VAL A 181 -11.84 -21.60 7.29
C VAL A 181 -11.19 -22.56 8.29
N GLY A 182 -12.02 -23.29 9.03
CA GLY A 182 -11.54 -24.09 10.16
C GLY A 182 -11.16 -23.24 11.38
N ALA A 183 -10.47 -23.82 12.35
CA ALA A 183 -10.22 -23.20 13.65
C ALA A 183 -9.12 -22.11 13.61
N HIS A 184 -8.19 -22.19 12.65
CA HIS A 184 -6.95 -21.40 12.68
C HIS A 184 -6.71 -20.57 11.40
N HIS A 185 -7.60 -20.62 10.43
CA HIS A 185 -7.40 -19.96 9.14
C HIS A 185 -8.49 -18.94 8.87
N ARG A 186 -8.07 -17.74 8.50
CA ARG A 186 -8.96 -16.65 8.06
C ARG A 186 -8.53 -16.17 6.68
N VAL A 187 -9.49 -16.07 5.77
CA VAL A 187 -9.27 -15.65 4.38
C VAL A 187 -10.08 -14.39 4.11
N SER A 188 -9.46 -13.38 3.54
CA SER A 188 -10.12 -12.17 3.05
C SER A 188 -9.85 -12.00 1.58
N VAL A 189 -10.86 -11.53 0.83
CA VAL A 189 -10.75 -11.28 -0.61
C VAL A 189 -11.13 -9.83 -0.85
N SER A 190 -10.41 -9.16 -1.74
CA SER A 190 -10.71 -7.79 -2.17
C SER A 190 -10.65 -7.66 -3.68
N ALA A 191 -11.46 -6.76 -4.21
CA ALA A 191 -11.40 -6.30 -5.59
C ALA A 191 -11.56 -4.80 -5.60
N GLY A 192 -10.82 -4.09 -6.46
CA GLY A 192 -10.90 -2.64 -6.48
C GLY A 192 -10.44 -2.02 -7.79
N LEU A 193 -10.76 -0.74 -7.91
CA LEU A 193 -10.40 0.14 -9.02
C LEU A 193 -9.74 1.40 -8.45
N SER A 194 -8.66 1.84 -9.08
CA SER A 194 -7.97 3.09 -8.74
C SER A 194 -8.13 4.08 -9.88
N PHE A 195 -8.58 5.28 -9.57
CA PHE A 195 -8.63 6.42 -10.48
C PHE A 195 -7.58 7.43 -10.05
N ALA A 196 -6.95 8.08 -11.02
CA ALA A 196 -5.94 9.10 -10.76
C ALA A 196 -6.15 10.31 -11.65
N ASN A 197 -5.77 11.49 -11.14
CA ASN A 197 -5.75 12.70 -11.95
C ASN A 197 -4.52 12.75 -12.88
N ALA A 198 -4.49 13.72 -13.79
CA ALA A 198 -3.39 13.88 -14.74
C ALA A 198 -2.05 14.10 -14.03
N ASP A 199 -2.01 14.86 -12.93
CA ASP A 199 -0.77 15.13 -12.19
C ASP A 199 -0.19 13.86 -11.55
N TYR A 200 -1.06 12.99 -10.97
CA TYR A 200 -0.62 11.70 -10.47
C TYR A 200 -0.06 10.84 -11.60
N ASN A 201 -0.83 10.71 -12.69
CA ASN A 201 -0.42 9.89 -13.83
C ASN A 201 0.86 10.43 -14.48
N ALA A 202 1.01 11.74 -14.62
CA ALA A 202 2.23 12.36 -15.15
C ALA A 202 3.44 12.06 -14.26
N ALA A 203 3.30 12.11 -12.94
CA ALA A 203 4.40 11.83 -12.02
C ALA A 203 4.90 10.38 -12.10
N PHE A 204 3.99 9.40 -12.32
CA PHE A 204 4.35 7.99 -12.30
C PHE A 204 4.50 7.34 -13.68
N PHE A 205 3.80 7.86 -14.68
CA PHE A 205 3.70 7.27 -16.00
C PHE A 205 4.03 8.25 -17.12
N GLY A 206 4.28 9.55 -16.81
CA GLY A 206 4.66 10.57 -17.76
C GLY A 206 6.12 10.49 -18.17
N VAL A 207 6.41 11.08 -19.32
CA VAL A 207 7.75 11.41 -19.82
C VAL A 207 7.67 12.82 -20.35
N ASP A 208 8.28 13.77 -19.65
CA ASP A 208 8.36 15.16 -20.10
C ASP A 208 9.47 15.35 -21.13
N GLU A 209 9.65 16.57 -21.64
CA GLU A 209 10.66 16.87 -22.64
C GLU A 209 12.08 16.63 -22.13
N PHE A 210 12.34 16.93 -20.85
CA PHE A 210 13.64 16.75 -20.24
C PHE A 210 13.95 15.27 -20.02
N ASP A 211 12.98 14.51 -19.55
CA ASP A 211 13.08 13.05 -19.42
C ASP A 211 13.23 12.38 -20.79
N SER A 212 12.55 12.89 -21.82
CA SER A 212 12.66 12.39 -23.19
C SER A 212 14.08 12.54 -23.72
N LEU A 213 14.69 13.71 -23.53
CA LEU A 213 16.07 13.98 -23.95
C LEU A 213 17.08 13.06 -23.24
N ARG A 214 16.89 12.81 -21.95
CA ARG A 214 17.82 11.99 -21.13
C ARG A 214 17.63 10.49 -21.35
N SER A 215 16.38 10.05 -21.49
CA SER A 215 16.04 8.62 -21.56
C SER A 215 15.90 8.08 -22.99
N GLY A 216 15.81 8.96 -23.99
CA GLY A 216 15.53 8.59 -25.39
C GLY A 216 14.10 8.09 -25.62
N LYS A 217 13.18 8.23 -24.67
CA LYS A 217 11.79 7.83 -24.80
C LYS A 217 10.93 8.94 -25.37
N PRO A 218 9.83 8.62 -26.09
CA PRO A 218 8.92 9.64 -26.57
C PRO A 218 8.27 10.39 -25.42
N VAL A 219 8.05 11.70 -25.60
CA VAL A 219 7.26 12.52 -24.69
C VAL A 219 5.88 11.89 -24.52
N TYR A 220 5.43 11.74 -23.28
CA TYR A 220 4.15 11.13 -22.97
C TYR A 220 3.46 11.88 -21.81
N ARG A 221 2.27 12.39 -22.08
CA ARG A 221 1.45 13.15 -21.13
C ARG A 221 0.13 12.42 -20.88
N PRO A 222 0.09 11.56 -19.85
CA PRO A 222 -1.12 10.83 -19.52
C PRO A 222 -2.20 11.74 -18.93
N GLY A 223 -3.46 11.52 -19.30
CA GLY A 223 -4.61 12.21 -18.75
C GLY A 223 -5.09 11.61 -17.42
N SER A 224 -6.18 12.16 -16.89
CA SER A 224 -6.92 11.63 -15.76
C SER A 224 -7.77 10.44 -16.17
N GLY A 225 -8.04 9.52 -15.25
CA GLY A 225 -8.96 8.41 -15.47
C GLY A 225 -8.65 7.16 -14.67
N LEU A 226 -9.19 6.03 -15.12
CA LEU A 226 -8.93 4.72 -14.53
C LEU A 226 -7.45 4.36 -14.68
N LYS A 227 -6.76 4.25 -13.55
CA LYS A 227 -5.34 3.91 -13.47
C LYS A 227 -5.12 2.41 -13.47
N ASP A 228 -5.83 1.67 -12.62
CA ASP A 228 -5.73 0.22 -12.50
C ASP A 228 -6.97 -0.43 -11.94
N GLY A 229 -7.05 -1.75 -12.13
CA GLY A 229 -7.92 -2.64 -11.38
C GLY A 229 -7.06 -3.67 -10.65
N HIS A 230 -7.48 -4.08 -9.45
CA HIS A 230 -6.73 -5.02 -8.65
C HIS A 230 -7.62 -6.02 -7.92
N LEU A 231 -7.04 -7.19 -7.66
CA LEU A 231 -7.60 -8.26 -6.86
C LEU A 231 -6.61 -8.61 -5.76
N GLY A 232 -7.12 -8.83 -4.55
CA GLY A 232 -6.33 -9.21 -3.40
C GLY A 232 -6.88 -10.45 -2.70
N LEU A 233 -6.00 -11.29 -2.24
CA LEU A 233 -6.29 -12.43 -1.37
C LEU A 233 -5.35 -12.35 -0.17
N ARG A 234 -5.91 -12.36 1.03
CA ARG A 234 -5.15 -12.48 2.27
C ARG A 234 -5.51 -13.74 2.98
N TRP A 235 -4.52 -14.47 3.45
CA TRP A 235 -4.66 -15.63 4.29
C TRP A 235 -3.88 -15.42 5.59
N ASN A 236 -4.59 -15.48 6.70
CA ASN A 236 -4.03 -15.42 8.04
C ASN A 236 -4.14 -16.81 8.67
N TRP A 237 -3.03 -17.33 9.14
CA TRP A 237 -2.95 -18.58 9.89
C TRP A 237 -2.54 -18.28 11.32
N ASP A 238 -3.46 -18.54 12.26
CA ASP A 238 -3.22 -18.43 13.69
C ASP A 238 -2.44 -19.67 14.15
N LEU A 239 -1.14 -19.55 14.32
CA LEU A 239 -0.24 -20.62 14.79
C LEU A 239 -0.43 -20.87 16.27
N THR A 240 -0.59 -19.80 17.04
CA THR A 240 -0.94 -19.77 18.45
C THR A 240 -1.85 -18.56 18.71
N PRO A 241 -2.40 -18.38 19.93
CA PRO A 241 -3.15 -17.17 20.26
C PRO A 241 -2.38 -15.86 20.00
N SER A 242 -1.05 -15.88 20.12
CA SER A 242 -0.19 -14.69 19.98
C SER A 242 0.66 -14.66 18.70
N TRP A 243 0.76 -15.76 17.96
CA TRP A 243 1.61 -15.80 16.76
C TRP A 243 0.79 -16.17 15.54
N MET A 244 0.98 -15.41 14.48
CA MET A 244 0.31 -15.62 13.21
C MET A 244 1.26 -15.52 12.02
N LEU A 245 0.94 -16.29 10.98
CA LEU A 245 1.50 -16.12 9.65
C LEU A 245 0.45 -15.42 8.79
N THR A 246 0.78 -14.30 8.20
CA THR A 246 -0.07 -13.62 7.22
C THR A 246 0.56 -13.69 5.84
N THR A 247 -0.23 -14.04 4.84
CA THR A 247 0.19 -14.11 3.44
C THR A 247 -0.75 -13.28 2.59
N ASN A 248 -0.20 -12.47 1.70
CA ASN A 248 -0.97 -11.71 0.73
C ASN A 248 -0.57 -12.08 -0.69
N LEU A 249 -1.55 -12.20 -1.55
CA LEU A 249 -1.43 -12.23 -3.00
C LEU A 249 -2.22 -11.07 -3.57
N GLN A 250 -1.59 -10.22 -4.36
CA GLN A 250 -2.25 -9.13 -5.07
C GLN A 250 -1.92 -9.22 -6.55
N VAL A 251 -2.93 -9.10 -7.39
CA VAL A 251 -2.79 -8.95 -8.84
C VAL A 251 -3.35 -7.59 -9.21
N LYS A 252 -2.53 -6.75 -9.84
CA LYS A 252 -2.89 -5.40 -10.30
C LYS A 252 -2.68 -5.32 -11.80
N ARG A 253 -3.64 -4.75 -12.52
CA ARG A 253 -3.56 -4.50 -13.95
C ARG A 253 -3.79 -3.03 -14.25
N LEU A 254 -2.78 -2.40 -14.81
CA LEU A 254 -2.86 -1.02 -15.29
C LEU A 254 -3.90 -0.90 -16.41
N ALA A 255 -4.57 0.24 -16.45
CA ALA A 255 -5.61 0.59 -17.39
C ALA A 255 -5.37 1.99 -18.00
N GLY A 256 -6.22 2.41 -18.88
CA GLY A 256 -6.22 3.76 -19.46
C GLY A 256 -4.84 4.22 -19.97
N ASP A 257 -4.51 5.46 -19.65
CA ASP A 257 -3.25 6.08 -20.03
C ASP A 257 -2.05 5.52 -19.26
N ALA A 258 -2.24 5.14 -18.01
CA ALA A 258 -1.17 4.50 -17.23
C ALA A 258 -0.62 3.25 -17.94
N ARG A 259 -1.51 2.43 -18.53
CA ARG A 259 -1.11 1.23 -19.28
C ARG A 259 -0.33 1.56 -20.56
N ARG A 260 -0.62 2.68 -21.22
CA ARG A 260 -0.02 3.06 -22.50
C ARG A 260 1.32 3.78 -22.37
N SER A 261 1.75 4.04 -21.15
CA SER A 261 3.02 4.74 -20.88
C SER A 261 4.23 3.99 -21.48
N PRO A 262 5.18 4.70 -22.09
CA PRO A 262 6.44 4.12 -22.55
C PRO A 262 7.31 3.56 -21.40
N LEU A 263 6.98 3.90 -20.15
CA LEU A 263 7.64 3.36 -18.95
C LEU A 263 7.14 1.98 -18.56
N VAL A 264 5.98 1.56 -19.05
CA VAL A 264 5.36 0.28 -18.72
C VAL A 264 5.91 -0.83 -19.60
N GLU A 265 6.50 -1.83 -18.99
CA GLU A 265 7.00 -3.07 -19.61
C GLU A 265 5.91 -4.15 -19.58
N ARG A 266 5.23 -4.27 -18.44
CA ARG A 266 4.19 -5.26 -18.20
C ARG A 266 2.99 -4.63 -17.49
N PRO A 267 1.83 -4.55 -18.13
CA PRO A 267 0.67 -3.90 -17.52
C PRO A 267 0.04 -4.67 -16.37
N THR A 268 0.33 -5.97 -16.22
CA THR A 268 -0.16 -6.79 -15.11
C THR A 268 1.00 -7.16 -14.21
N ASN A 269 0.92 -6.76 -12.94
CA ASN A 269 1.88 -7.08 -11.91
C ASN A 269 1.24 -7.95 -10.83
N THR A 270 2.02 -8.89 -10.31
CA THR A 270 1.64 -9.72 -9.18
C THR A 270 2.58 -9.44 -8.02
N ALA A 271 2.03 -9.27 -6.84
CA ALA A 271 2.77 -9.14 -5.60
C ALA A 271 2.39 -10.26 -4.65
N VAL A 272 3.39 -10.85 -4.03
CA VAL A 272 3.22 -11.89 -3.00
C VAL A 272 4.00 -11.47 -1.77
N SER A 273 3.40 -11.59 -0.60
CA SER A 273 4.10 -11.36 0.65
C SER A 273 3.73 -12.41 1.69
N ALA A 274 4.66 -12.70 2.57
CA ALA A 274 4.44 -13.52 3.75
C ALA A 274 5.15 -12.87 4.94
N ALA A 275 4.46 -12.81 6.08
CA ALA A 275 5.01 -12.21 7.29
C ALA A 275 4.65 -13.04 8.51
N PHE A 276 5.63 -13.17 9.40
CA PHE A 276 5.46 -13.74 10.73
C PHE A 276 5.24 -12.60 11.73
N ALA A 277 4.13 -12.62 12.44
CA ALA A 277 3.71 -11.52 13.27
C ALA A 277 3.28 -11.97 14.66
N TYR A 278 3.60 -11.16 15.65
CA TYR A 278 3.11 -11.28 17.01
C TYR A 278 1.84 -10.43 17.16
N ARG A 279 0.78 -11.06 17.61
CA ARG A 279 -0.53 -10.45 17.90
C ARG A 279 -0.61 -10.14 19.39
N PHE A 280 -1.07 -8.96 19.74
CA PHE A 280 -1.21 -8.47 21.11
C PHE A 280 -2.56 -7.79 21.36
#